data_3f1c6d0d02384e597e5f8ee5df563564
#
_entry.id   3f1c6d0d02384e597e5f8ee5df563564
#
_cell.length_a   1.000
_cell.length_b   1.000
_cell.length_c   1.000
_cell.angle_alpha   90.00
_cell.angle_beta   90.00
_cell.angle_gamma   90.00
#
_symmetry.space_group_name_H-M   'P 1'
#
loop_
_entity.id
_entity.type
_entity.pdbx_description
1 polymer ?
#
loop_
_entity_poly.entity_id
_entity_poly.type
_entity_poly.pdbx_seq_one_letter_code
_entity_poly.pdbx_strand_id
1 'polypeptide(L)'
;KELAEPVPPGAVMHDQWLTLSAAVFGRIDYLTDRTLLHIVHGNNAAGVDDYSLLRLLQKRLTWASYGKTRHNVVHKILQAGEFYRRYEERLRAEQREKTLRMVRDFSRLGPLTPLARAAILLRHRIKPYGFVRTLWHSFVVITMEQYKEVR
;
A
#
# COMPACT_ATOMS: atom_id res chain seq x y z
N LYS A 1 -17.76 10.88 3.81
CA LYS A 1 -16.97 12.10 3.57
C LYS A 1 -16.27 12.53 4.88
N GLU A 2 -17.01 12.84 5.93
CA GLU A 2 -16.49 13.28 7.24
C GLU A 2 -15.42 12.34 7.83
N LEU A 3 -15.53 11.06 7.57
CA LEU A 3 -14.62 10.05 8.09
C LEU A 3 -13.21 10.12 7.47
N ALA A 4 -13.09 10.50 6.22
CA ALA A 4 -11.82 10.52 5.49
C ALA A 4 -11.15 11.90 5.43
N GLU A 5 -11.86 12.94 5.84
CA GLU A 5 -11.38 14.33 5.85
C GLU A 5 -10.98 14.77 7.27
N PRO A 6 -10.00 15.65 7.41
CA PRO A 6 -9.05 16.06 6.37
C PRO A 6 -8.12 14.90 5.97
N VAL A 7 -7.70 14.89 4.71
CA VAL A 7 -6.66 13.93 4.25
C VAL A 7 -5.35 14.28 4.95
N PRO A 8 -4.70 13.34 5.65
CA PRO A 8 -3.50 13.66 6.39
C PRO A 8 -2.31 13.95 5.44
N PRO A 9 -1.35 14.80 5.86
CA PRO A 9 -0.17 15.11 5.05
C PRO A 9 0.67 13.87 4.67
N GLY A 10 0.65 12.83 5.49
CA GLY A 10 1.35 11.55 5.23
C GLY A 10 0.60 10.59 4.30
N ALA A 11 -0.56 10.97 3.76
CA ALA A 11 -1.23 10.16 2.76
C ALA A 11 -0.43 10.15 1.45
N VAL A 12 -0.28 8.96 0.85
CA VAL A 12 0.43 8.82 -0.44
C VAL A 12 -0.24 9.62 -1.53
N MET A 13 -1.56 9.48 -1.65
CA MET A 13 -2.45 10.21 -2.55
C MET A 13 -3.84 10.27 -1.90
N HIS A 14 -4.58 11.34 -2.17
CA HIS A 14 -5.93 11.52 -1.61
C HIS A 14 -6.90 10.40 -2.00
N ASP A 15 -6.84 9.91 -3.23
CA ASP A 15 -7.66 8.81 -3.74
C ASP A 15 -7.36 7.49 -3.02
N GLN A 16 -6.08 7.19 -2.75
CA GLN A 16 -5.68 6.00 -1.99
C GLN A 16 -6.16 6.09 -0.54
N TRP A 17 -6.10 7.27 0.08
CA TRP A 17 -6.62 7.48 1.43
C TRP A 17 -8.13 7.28 1.51
N LEU A 18 -8.87 7.87 0.55
CA LEU A 18 -10.31 7.71 0.46
C LEU A 18 -10.71 6.25 0.23
N THR A 19 -10.01 5.57 -0.69
CA THR A 19 -10.23 4.14 -0.98
C THR A 19 -9.97 3.27 0.25
N LEU A 20 -8.89 3.53 1.00
CA LEU A 20 -8.57 2.79 2.22
C LEU A 20 -9.66 2.99 3.28
N SER A 21 -10.10 4.22 3.47
CA SER A 21 -11.18 4.56 4.42
C SER A 21 -12.50 3.91 4.03
N ALA A 22 -12.86 3.93 2.74
CA ALA A 22 -14.06 3.28 2.22
C ALA A 22 -14.00 1.75 2.35
N ALA A 23 -12.83 1.15 2.08
CA ALA A 23 -12.63 -0.30 2.22
C ALA A 23 -12.77 -0.79 3.67
N VAL A 24 -12.36 0.05 4.63
CA VAL A 24 -12.42 -0.32 6.05
C VAL A 24 -13.78 0.00 6.67
N PHE A 25 -14.36 1.15 6.42
CA PHE A 25 -15.54 1.64 7.13
C PHE A 25 -16.80 1.72 6.28
N GLY A 26 -16.70 1.47 5.00
CA GLY A 26 -17.81 1.62 4.07
C GLY A 26 -17.92 0.48 3.08
N ARG A 27 -18.32 0.84 1.88
CA ARG A 27 -18.43 -0.07 0.74
C ARG A 27 -17.80 0.58 -0.49
N ILE A 28 -17.15 -0.22 -1.32
CA ILE A 28 -16.64 0.18 -2.62
C ILE A 28 -17.48 -0.54 -3.68
N ASP A 29 -18.16 0.22 -4.53
CA ASP A 29 -18.92 -0.29 -5.65
C ASP A 29 -18.18 -0.04 -6.96
N TYR A 30 -18.30 -0.97 -7.89
CA TYR A 30 -17.73 -0.85 -9.22
C TYR A 30 -18.79 -0.35 -10.19
N LEU A 31 -18.46 0.73 -10.91
CA LEU A 31 -19.28 1.22 -12.01
C LEU A 31 -18.83 0.58 -13.32
N THR A 32 -19.77 -0.01 -14.06
CA THR A 32 -19.51 -0.61 -15.37
C THR A 32 -19.36 0.43 -16.47
N ASP A 33 -19.95 1.60 -16.26
CA ASP A 33 -19.93 2.70 -17.21
C ASP A 33 -18.57 3.41 -17.20
N ARG A 34 -18.09 3.75 -18.38
CA ARG A 34 -16.85 4.54 -18.52
C ARG A 34 -17.14 6.01 -18.27
N THR A 35 -16.90 6.45 -17.04
CA THR A 35 -17.19 7.80 -16.59
C THR A 35 -16.02 8.78 -16.76
N LEU A 36 -14.82 8.28 -17.10
CA LEU A 36 -13.60 9.09 -17.18
C LEU A 36 -12.77 8.70 -18.40
N LEU A 37 -12.31 9.72 -19.14
CA LEU A 37 -11.31 9.57 -20.19
C LEU A 37 -9.92 9.84 -19.60
N HIS A 38 -9.08 8.79 -19.55
CA HIS A 38 -7.69 8.95 -19.08
C HIS A 38 -6.78 9.28 -20.26
N ILE A 39 -6.26 10.53 -20.27
CA ILE A 39 -5.29 10.96 -21.29
C ILE A 39 -3.90 10.50 -20.86
N VAL A 40 -3.27 9.65 -21.68
CA VAL A 40 -1.92 9.15 -21.46
C VAL A 40 -0.91 10.07 -22.14
N HIS A 41 -0.05 10.69 -21.37
CA HIS A 41 1.09 11.46 -21.85
C HIS A 41 2.35 11.08 -21.06
N GLY A 42 3.55 11.36 -21.61
CA GLY A 42 4.83 10.89 -21.05
C GLY A 42 5.11 11.27 -19.60
N ASN A 43 4.41 12.28 -19.06
CA ASN A 43 4.58 12.81 -17.69
C ASN A 43 3.49 12.36 -16.72
N ASN A 44 2.70 11.35 -17.05
CA ASN A 44 1.70 10.85 -16.11
C ASN A 44 2.38 10.26 -14.86
N ALA A 45 1.93 10.67 -13.66
CA ALA A 45 2.45 10.17 -12.39
C ALA A 45 2.24 8.66 -12.23
N ALA A 46 1.15 8.11 -12.77
CA ALA A 46 0.89 6.69 -12.90
C ALA A 46 0.93 6.30 -14.37
N GLY A 47 2.02 5.68 -14.83
CA GLY A 47 2.12 5.16 -16.20
C GLY A 47 1.16 3.98 -16.42
N VAL A 48 0.62 3.86 -17.63
CA VAL A 48 -0.06 2.64 -18.08
C VAL A 48 1.04 1.62 -18.35
N ASP A 49 1.29 0.71 -17.40
CA ASP A 49 2.25 -0.36 -17.61
C ASP A 49 1.67 -1.41 -18.56
N ASP A 50 2.43 -1.71 -19.61
CA ASP A 50 2.16 -2.83 -20.49
C ASP A 50 2.41 -4.15 -19.71
N TYR A 51 1.35 -4.90 -19.43
CA TYR A 51 1.34 -6.06 -18.53
C TYR A 51 1.90 -7.35 -19.15
N SER A 52 2.70 -7.26 -20.21
CA SER A 52 3.39 -8.43 -20.74
C SER A 52 4.36 -9.00 -19.68
N LEU A 53 4.22 -10.31 -19.40
CA LEU A 53 5.00 -11.02 -18.38
C LEU A 53 6.51 -10.84 -18.57
N LEU A 54 6.97 -10.89 -19.84
CA LEU A 54 8.37 -10.73 -20.20
C LEU A 54 8.90 -9.32 -19.93
N ARG A 55 8.13 -8.29 -20.24
CA ARG A 55 8.47 -6.88 -19.95
C ARG A 55 8.42 -6.58 -18.46
N LEU A 56 7.50 -7.22 -17.72
CA LEU A 56 7.44 -7.09 -16.25
C LEU A 56 8.69 -7.70 -15.59
N LEU A 57 9.18 -8.83 -16.08
CA LEU A 57 10.41 -9.46 -15.58
C LEU A 57 11.64 -8.61 -15.91
N GLN A 58 11.78 -8.14 -17.16
CA GLN A 58 12.90 -7.31 -17.57
C GLN A 58 12.96 -5.94 -16.87
N LYS A 59 11.81 -5.26 -16.73
CA LYS A 59 11.74 -3.96 -16.03
C LYS A 59 11.95 -4.07 -14.52
N ARG A 60 11.58 -5.19 -13.89
CA ARG A 60 11.57 -5.30 -12.43
C ARG A 60 12.90 -5.74 -11.83
N LEU A 61 13.77 -6.39 -12.57
CA LEU A 61 15.08 -6.85 -12.11
C LEU A 61 16.16 -5.75 -12.11
N THR A 62 15.79 -4.47 -12.21
CA THR A 62 16.73 -3.35 -12.16
C THR A 62 16.77 -2.68 -10.80
N TRP A 63 17.93 -2.14 -10.40
CA TRP A 63 18.08 -1.35 -9.18
C TRP A 63 17.14 -0.12 -9.15
N ALA A 64 16.91 0.50 -10.30
CA ALA A 64 15.95 1.62 -10.41
C ALA A 64 14.52 1.18 -10.08
N SER A 65 14.11 0.00 -10.53
CA SER A 65 12.80 -0.57 -10.20
C SER A 65 12.68 -0.96 -8.72
N TYR A 66 13.76 -1.48 -8.14
CA TYR A 66 13.83 -1.75 -6.71
C TYR A 66 13.65 -0.46 -5.90
N GLY A 67 14.42 0.59 -6.22
CA GLY A 67 14.34 1.88 -5.53
C GLY A 67 12.93 2.50 -5.61
N LYS A 68 12.31 2.50 -6.79
CA LYS A 68 10.93 2.99 -6.97
C LYS A 68 9.92 2.17 -6.17
N THR A 69 10.04 0.84 -6.17
CA THR A 69 9.14 -0.03 -5.41
C THR A 69 9.33 0.17 -3.91
N ARG A 70 10.58 0.24 -3.44
CA ARG A 70 10.92 0.52 -2.04
C ARG A 70 10.31 1.86 -1.58
N HIS A 71 10.50 2.92 -2.36
CA HIS A 71 9.91 4.23 -2.08
C HIS A 71 8.39 4.14 -1.89
N ASN A 72 7.69 3.50 -2.82
CA ASN A 72 6.25 3.29 -2.74
C ASN A 72 5.83 2.44 -1.52
N VAL A 73 6.62 1.43 -1.16
CA VAL A 73 6.36 0.59 0.03
C VAL A 73 6.51 1.42 1.30
N VAL A 74 7.57 2.21 1.42
CA VAL A 74 7.80 3.08 2.57
C VAL A 74 6.64 4.06 2.77
N HIS A 75 6.21 4.72 1.71
CA HIS A 75 5.05 5.63 1.79
C HIS A 75 3.76 4.92 2.22
N LYS A 76 3.52 3.68 1.76
CA LYS A 76 2.37 2.89 2.21
C LYS A 76 2.46 2.50 3.69
N ILE A 77 3.66 2.22 4.18
CA ILE A 77 3.88 1.93 5.61
C ILE A 77 3.60 3.18 6.45
N LEU A 78 4.09 4.34 6.03
CA LEU A 78 3.80 5.62 6.69
C LEU A 78 2.31 5.95 6.68
N GLN A 79 1.64 5.79 5.53
CA GLN A 79 0.20 5.96 5.43
C GLN A 79 -0.58 5.01 6.35
N ALA A 80 -0.13 3.76 6.48
CA ALA A 80 -0.74 2.81 7.41
C ALA A 80 -0.54 3.25 8.88
N GLY A 81 0.58 3.86 9.22
CA GLY A 81 0.82 4.47 10.52
C GLY A 81 -0.15 5.61 10.83
N GLU A 82 -0.35 6.52 9.87
CA GLU A 82 -1.35 7.59 9.99
C GLU A 82 -2.77 7.02 10.15
N PHE A 83 -3.09 6.00 9.35
CA PHE A 83 -4.40 5.36 9.42
C PHE A 83 -4.62 4.68 10.77
N TYR A 84 -3.61 3.99 11.30
CA TYR A 84 -3.65 3.36 12.61
C TYR A 84 -3.89 4.40 13.71
N ARG A 85 -3.07 5.47 13.77
CA ARG A 85 -3.20 6.53 14.78
C ARG A 85 -4.58 7.18 14.78
N ARG A 86 -5.13 7.42 13.58
CA ARG A 86 -6.42 8.10 13.44
C ARG A 86 -7.62 7.25 13.81
N TYR A 87 -7.56 5.95 13.55
CA TYR A 87 -8.74 5.08 13.63
C TYR A 87 -8.63 3.94 14.63
N GLU A 88 -7.56 3.86 15.42
CA GLU A 88 -7.36 2.78 16.39
C GLU A 88 -8.55 2.61 17.34
N GLU A 89 -8.98 3.69 17.98
CA GLU A 89 -10.09 3.67 18.93
C GLU A 89 -11.40 3.25 18.25
N ARG A 90 -11.66 3.77 17.07
CA ARG A 90 -12.86 3.41 16.30
C ARG A 90 -12.84 1.95 15.87
N LEU A 91 -11.71 1.44 15.38
CA LEU A 91 -11.57 0.03 15.00
C LEU A 91 -11.78 -0.91 16.19
N ARG A 92 -11.35 -0.50 17.39
CA ARG A 92 -11.63 -1.22 18.64
C ARG A 92 -13.12 -1.17 18.99
N ALA A 93 -13.73 -0.01 18.96
CA ALA A 93 -15.14 0.18 19.27
C ALA A 93 -16.05 -0.62 18.31
N GLU A 94 -15.70 -0.69 17.03
CA GLU A 94 -16.40 -1.48 16.02
C GLU A 94 -16.00 -2.97 15.99
N GLN A 95 -15.19 -3.44 16.96
CA GLN A 95 -14.70 -4.82 17.09
C GLN A 95 -13.98 -5.35 15.84
N ARG A 96 -13.28 -4.49 15.10
CA ARG A 96 -12.54 -4.82 13.88
C ARG A 96 -11.11 -5.25 14.17
N GLU A 97 -10.92 -6.18 15.10
CA GLU A 97 -9.62 -6.61 15.59
C GLU A 97 -8.68 -7.15 14.52
N LYS A 98 -9.20 -7.83 13.50
CA LYS A 98 -8.40 -8.35 12.39
C LYS A 98 -7.80 -7.20 11.58
N THR A 99 -8.60 -6.20 11.23
CA THR A 99 -8.15 -5.00 10.49
C THR A 99 -7.17 -4.19 11.33
N LEU A 100 -7.49 -3.99 12.60
CA LEU A 100 -6.63 -3.27 13.54
C LEU A 100 -5.23 -3.90 13.62
N ARG A 101 -5.15 -5.21 13.81
CA ARG A 101 -3.87 -5.94 13.85
C ARG A 101 -3.13 -5.84 12.53
N MET A 102 -3.81 -6.01 11.39
CA MET A 102 -3.19 -5.92 10.08
C MET A 102 -2.58 -4.53 9.83
N VAL A 103 -3.32 -3.46 10.09
CA VAL A 103 -2.84 -2.09 9.89
C VAL A 103 -1.67 -1.76 10.82
N ARG A 104 -1.78 -2.13 12.11
CA ARG A 104 -0.70 -1.96 13.09
C ARG A 104 0.57 -2.70 12.69
N ASP A 105 0.46 -3.98 12.34
CA ASP A 105 1.62 -4.80 12.00
C ASP A 105 2.27 -4.32 10.69
N PHE A 106 1.47 -3.89 9.71
CA PHE A 106 1.97 -3.33 8.46
C PHE A 106 2.68 -1.98 8.68
N SER A 107 2.14 -1.10 9.53
CA SER A 107 2.76 0.19 9.84
C SER A 107 4.13 0.08 10.51
N ARG A 108 4.41 -1.06 11.14
CA ARG A 108 5.67 -1.33 11.87
C ARG A 108 6.71 -2.11 11.06
N LEU A 109 6.49 -2.35 9.77
CA LEU A 109 7.43 -3.14 8.96
C LEU A 109 8.82 -2.50 8.84
N GLY A 110 8.94 -1.17 8.92
CA GLY A 110 10.19 -0.44 8.71
C GLY A 110 11.38 -0.96 9.55
N PRO A 111 11.29 -1.00 10.89
CA PRO A 111 12.38 -1.38 11.77
C PRO A 111 12.59 -2.91 11.90
N LEU A 112 11.68 -3.73 11.35
CA LEU A 112 11.71 -5.18 11.55
C LEU A 112 12.79 -5.88 10.72
N THR A 113 13.21 -7.05 11.21
CA THR A 113 14.10 -7.96 10.47
C THR A 113 13.39 -8.55 9.23
N PRO A 114 14.15 -9.01 8.21
CA PRO A 114 13.58 -9.66 7.03
C PRO A 114 12.60 -10.80 7.35
N LEU A 115 12.96 -11.66 8.31
CA LEU A 115 12.11 -12.79 8.74
C LEU A 115 10.80 -12.31 9.38
N ALA A 116 10.86 -11.30 10.23
CA ALA A 116 9.67 -10.74 10.86
C ALA A 116 8.73 -10.09 9.82
N ARG A 117 9.28 -9.41 8.82
CA ARG A 117 8.50 -8.85 7.70
C ARG A 117 7.82 -9.96 6.88
N ALA A 118 8.56 -11.02 6.55
CA ALA A 118 8.00 -12.17 5.85
C ALA A 118 6.85 -12.81 6.64
N ALA A 119 7.01 -13.00 7.95
CA ALA A 119 5.98 -13.53 8.83
C ALA A 119 4.71 -12.67 8.83
N ILE A 120 4.83 -11.34 8.85
CA ILE A 120 3.69 -10.41 8.78
C ILE A 120 2.98 -10.52 7.43
N LEU A 121 3.72 -10.51 6.30
CA LEU A 121 3.12 -10.64 4.97
C LEU A 121 2.32 -11.95 4.84
N LEU A 122 2.86 -13.06 5.33
CA LEU A 122 2.20 -14.37 5.32
C LEU A 122 0.98 -14.40 6.24
N ARG A 123 1.12 -13.92 7.49
CA ARG A 123 0.04 -13.90 8.49
C ARG A 123 -1.20 -13.18 7.97
N HIS A 124 -1.00 -12.01 7.37
CA HIS A 124 -2.08 -11.16 6.89
C HIS A 124 -2.43 -11.39 5.43
N ARG A 125 -1.76 -12.34 4.76
CA ARG A 125 -1.93 -12.64 3.33
C ARG A 125 -1.84 -11.39 2.46
N ILE A 126 -0.90 -10.49 2.81
CA ILE A 126 -0.70 -9.24 2.10
C ILE A 126 -0.05 -9.53 0.75
N LYS A 127 -0.82 -9.32 -0.31
CA LYS A 127 -0.36 -9.51 -1.68
C LYS A 127 -0.98 -8.46 -2.61
N PRO A 128 -0.20 -7.81 -3.46
CA PRO A 128 -0.75 -7.02 -4.55
C PRO A 128 -1.37 -7.93 -5.62
N TYR A 129 -2.13 -7.32 -6.51
CA TYR A 129 -2.73 -8.05 -7.63
C TYR A 129 -1.67 -8.64 -8.57
N GLY A 130 -1.79 -9.92 -8.90
CA GLY A 130 -0.92 -10.67 -9.82
C GLY A 130 0.31 -11.33 -9.18
N PHE A 131 0.64 -12.55 -9.64
CA PHE A 131 1.68 -13.40 -9.06
C PHE A 131 3.09 -12.75 -9.09
N VAL A 132 3.54 -12.30 -10.27
CA VAL A 132 4.87 -11.67 -10.42
C VAL A 132 4.99 -10.39 -9.60
N ARG A 133 3.92 -9.61 -9.55
CA ARG A 133 3.88 -8.38 -8.75
C ARG A 133 3.93 -8.69 -7.25
N THR A 134 3.28 -9.78 -6.83
CA THR A 134 3.33 -10.24 -5.42
C THR A 134 4.74 -10.68 -5.04
N LEU A 135 5.41 -11.49 -5.86
CA LEU A 135 6.78 -11.94 -5.58
C LEU A 135 7.75 -10.76 -5.48
N TRP A 136 7.70 -9.84 -6.45
CA TRP A 136 8.56 -8.66 -6.46
C TRP A 136 8.32 -7.75 -5.26
N HIS A 137 7.08 -7.46 -4.96
CA HIS A 137 6.72 -6.61 -3.83
C HIS A 137 7.15 -7.24 -2.49
N SER A 138 6.89 -8.53 -2.32
CA SER A 138 7.31 -9.26 -1.12
C SER A 138 8.84 -9.28 -0.98
N PHE A 139 9.57 -9.52 -2.08
CA PHE A 139 11.02 -9.43 -2.10
C PHE A 139 11.51 -8.05 -1.64
N VAL A 140 10.96 -6.97 -2.19
CA VAL A 140 11.36 -5.60 -1.80
C VAL A 140 11.04 -5.32 -0.33
N VAL A 141 9.85 -5.70 0.15
CA VAL A 141 9.48 -5.52 1.57
C VAL A 141 10.41 -6.27 2.51
N ILE A 142 10.78 -7.49 2.15
CA ILE A 142 11.65 -8.32 2.99
C ILE A 142 13.09 -7.79 3.00
N THR A 143 13.61 -7.37 1.84
CA THR A 143 15.03 -7.01 1.67
C THR A 143 15.35 -5.54 1.85
N MET A 144 14.35 -4.65 1.93
CA MET A 144 14.61 -3.23 2.14
C MET A 144 15.36 -3.00 3.46
N GLU A 145 16.23 -1.99 3.46
CA GLU A 145 16.94 -1.58 4.66
C GLU A 145 15.97 -1.23 5.81
N GLN A 146 16.41 -1.52 7.02
CA GLN A 146 15.67 -1.11 8.22
C GLN A 146 15.73 0.41 8.34
N TYR A 147 14.59 1.02 8.61
CA TYR A 147 14.53 2.44 8.92
C TYR A 147 13.65 2.65 10.17
N LYS A 148 14.05 3.63 10.96
CA LYS A 148 13.23 4.10 12.07
C LYS A 148 12.42 5.29 11.56
N GLU A 149 11.14 5.30 11.87
CA GLU A 149 10.30 6.47 11.63
C GLU A 149 10.87 7.62 12.46
N VAL A 150 11.31 8.69 11.79
CA VAL A 150 11.67 9.92 12.48
C VAL A 150 10.34 10.55 12.92
N ARG A 151 10.12 10.60 14.22
CA ARG A 151 8.93 11.22 14.85
C ARG A 151 8.95 12.73 14.70
#